data_eafd2e66d8f555296032ad7f141748e1
#
_entry.id   eafd2e66d8f555296032ad7f141748e1
#
_cell.length_a   1.000
_cell.length_b   1.000
_cell.length_c   1.000
_cell.angle_alpha   90.00
_cell.angle_beta   90.00
_cell.angle_gamma   90.00
#
_symmetry.space_group_name_H-M   'P 1'
#
loop_
_entity.id
_entity.type
_entity.pdbx_description
1 polymer ?
#
loop_
_entity_poly.entity_id
_entity_poly.type
_entity_poly.pdbx_seq_one_letter_code
_entity_poly.pdbx_strand_id
1 'polypeptide(L)'
;MRFSDVLGQEGIKSRLQTAIDSNRLAHAQLFVGAEGSGTLPMALALAREVLCGAENLTDEQKRAGHLKMDHLNHPDLHFVYPVAASDLAKTKPISDHYAVPWRAFIQTQVYGNLFDWYQLMGTEKKQGNISVEEARDLSQKLSLKSYEGGYKVMVIWGIEKMNTAAANKILKLLEEPPEKTLFILIAEEEEQLIATITSRCQITYFKKLQEKDIIKGLLAEGAVEQNAKQIAVMAEGNYNKALDLFRQDSEELRFGEWFVFWVRAAFKAKGNKSAINELLNWSGEVAKSGREIQKNFLLYCLSLFREAVLMEYGLDQLQHTQIEV
;
A
#
# COMPACT_ATOMS: atom_id res chain seq x y z
N MET A 1 -1.47 15.51 0.60
CA MET A 1 -2.16 14.66 1.59
C MET A 1 -2.17 15.38 2.93
N ARG A 2 -3.35 15.56 3.55
CA ARG A 2 -3.59 16.13 4.89
C ARG A 2 -4.30 15.08 5.72
N PHE A 3 -4.40 15.24 7.05
CA PHE A 3 -5.21 14.33 7.87
C PHE A 3 -6.68 14.27 7.42
N SER A 4 -7.24 15.39 6.93
CA SER A 4 -8.61 15.44 6.37
C SER A 4 -8.81 14.57 5.13
N ASP A 5 -7.75 14.31 4.38
CA ASP A 5 -7.80 13.58 3.12
C ASP A 5 -7.70 12.06 3.35
N VAL A 6 -7.26 11.63 4.54
CA VAL A 6 -7.18 10.21 4.92
C VAL A 6 -8.57 9.71 5.26
N LEU A 7 -8.97 8.57 4.70
CA LEU A 7 -10.28 7.97 4.98
C LEU A 7 -10.30 7.31 6.35
N GLY A 8 -11.37 7.56 7.10
CA GLY A 8 -11.56 6.98 8.44
C GLY A 8 -10.43 7.29 9.41
N GLN A 9 -10.17 6.36 10.34
CA GLN A 9 -9.04 6.41 11.31
C GLN A 9 -9.05 7.66 12.23
N GLU A 10 -10.21 8.23 12.54
CA GLU A 10 -10.34 9.50 13.26
C GLU A 10 -9.62 9.51 14.63
N GLY A 11 -9.66 8.37 15.35
CA GLY A 11 -8.96 8.24 16.62
C GLY A 11 -7.43 8.31 16.47
N ILE A 12 -6.88 7.82 15.36
CA ILE A 12 -5.44 7.89 15.06
C ILE A 12 -5.07 9.33 14.71
N LYS A 13 -5.84 9.99 13.84
CA LYS A 13 -5.63 11.39 13.45
C LYS A 13 -5.59 12.31 14.66
N SER A 14 -6.61 12.20 15.53
CA SER A 14 -6.69 13.02 16.77
C SER A 14 -5.50 12.78 17.70
N ARG A 15 -5.09 11.52 17.88
CA ARG A 15 -3.95 11.17 18.72
C ARG A 15 -2.63 11.68 18.17
N LEU A 16 -2.40 11.56 16.86
CA LEU A 16 -1.20 12.09 16.22
C LEU A 16 -1.16 13.61 16.27
N GLN A 17 -2.28 14.30 16.03
CA GLN A 17 -2.37 15.75 16.14
C GLN A 17 -2.06 16.21 17.57
N THR A 18 -2.66 15.57 18.58
CA THR A 18 -2.37 15.88 20.00
C THR A 18 -0.89 15.66 20.34
N ALA A 19 -0.26 14.60 19.79
CA ALA A 19 1.16 14.33 20.00
C ALA A 19 2.06 15.42 19.39
N ILE A 20 1.70 15.93 18.21
CA ILE A 20 2.39 17.05 17.54
C ILE A 20 2.22 18.32 18.39
N ASP A 21 0.99 18.70 18.71
CA ASP A 21 0.65 19.95 19.42
C ASP A 21 1.30 20.01 20.82
N SER A 22 1.44 18.84 21.48
CA SER A 22 2.10 18.72 22.78
C SER A 22 3.61 18.51 22.70
N ASN A 23 4.21 18.49 21.51
CA ASN A 23 5.62 18.18 21.25
C ASN A 23 6.08 16.85 21.88
N ARG A 24 5.20 15.83 21.84
CA ARG A 24 5.43 14.48 22.41
C ARG A 24 5.40 13.37 21.35
N LEU A 25 5.61 13.76 20.09
CA LEU A 25 5.70 12.77 19.01
C LEU A 25 6.99 11.96 19.17
N ALA A 26 6.86 10.64 19.32
CA ALA A 26 8.03 9.77 19.36
C ALA A 26 8.77 9.81 18.01
N HIS A 27 10.10 9.80 18.06
CA HIS A 27 10.96 9.88 16.87
C HIS A 27 10.83 8.70 15.92
N ALA A 28 10.31 7.57 16.37
CA ALA A 28 10.04 6.38 15.57
C ALA A 28 8.59 5.93 15.76
N GLN A 29 7.80 6.05 14.69
CA GLN A 29 6.42 5.59 14.59
C GLN A 29 6.39 4.31 13.75
N LEU A 30 5.69 3.29 14.20
CA LEU A 30 5.41 2.09 13.42
C LEU A 30 3.89 1.99 13.18
N PHE A 31 3.50 2.15 11.93
CA PHE A 31 2.11 2.00 11.49
C PHE A 31 1.90 0.57 10.98
N VAL A 32 1.06 -0.19 11.67
CA VAL A 32 0.72 -1.56 11.34
C VAL A 32 -0.73 -1.61 10.88
N GLY A 33 -0.97 -2.13 9.71
CA GLY A 33 -2.34 -2.27 9.21
C GLY A 33 -2.42 -2.99 7.88
N ALA A 34 -3.51 -3.72 7.72
CA ALA A 34 -3.80 -4.44 6.49
C ALA A 34 -3.85 -3.49 5.28
N GLU A 35 -3.66 -4.05 4.10
CA GLU A 35 -3.79 -3.38 2.82
C GLU A 35 -5.05 -2.51 2.74
N GLY A 36 -4.94 -1.35 2.14
CA GLY A 36 -6.06 -0.41 1.96
C GLY A 36 -6.58 0.25 3.23
N SER A 37 -5.97 0.02 4.41
CA SER A 37 -6.39 0.61 5.70
C SER A 37 -5.99 2.07 5.89
N GLY A 38 -5.10 2.60 5.03
CA GLY A 38 -4.69 4.00 5.05
C GLY A 38 -3.39 4.29 5.80
N THR A 39 -2.51 3.31 5.98
CA THR A 39 -1.20 3.50 6.64
C THR A 39 -0.29 4.47 5.90
N LEU A 40 -0.11 4.31 4.58
CA LEU A 40 0.72 5.21 3.76
C LEU A 40 0.12 6.62 3.64
N PRO A 41 -1.19 6.82 3.35
CA PRO A 41 -1.80 8.15 3.40
C PRO A 41 -1.61 8.86 4.75
N MET A 42 -1.74 8.14 5.86
CA MET A 42 -1.54 8.70 7.20
C MET A 42 -0.08 9.10 7.45
N ALA A 43 0.87 8.29 6.98
CA ALA A 43 2.30 8.61 7.07
C ALA A 43 2.64 9.89 6.31
N LEU A 44 2.07 10.08 5.11
CA LEU A 44 2.24 11.29 4.32
C LEU A 44 1.60 12.52 4.98
N ALA A 45 0.43 12.35 5.59
CA ALA A 45 -0.24 13.41 6.32
C ALA A 45 0.57 13.82 7.56
N LEU A 46 1.05 12.85 8.35
CA LEU A 46 1.94 13.11 9.49
C LEU A 46 3.24 13.80 9.06
N ALA A 47 3.87 13.32 7.99
CA ALA A 47 5.08 13.94 7.44
C ALA A 47 4.84 15.40 7.06
N ARG A 48 3.69 15.72 6.45
CA ARG A 48 3.29 17.08 6.09
C ARG A 48 3.15 17.98 7.31
N GLU A 49 2.46 17.54 8.35
CA GLU A 49 2.27 18.32 9.57
C GLU A 49 3.62 18.61 10.26
N VAL A 50 4.52 17.63 10.33
CA VAL A 50 5.84 17.78 10.95
C VAL A 50 6.77 18.69 10.15
N LEU A 51 6.76 18.57 8.81
CA LEU A 51 7.66 19.37 7.94
C LEU A 51 7.16 20.80 7.72
N CYS A 52 5.84 21.01 7.65
CA CYS A 52 5.25 22.29 7.30
C CYS A 52 4.57 23.01 8.49
N GLY A 53 4.33 22.33 9.60
CA GLY A 53 3.62 22.86 10.76
C GLY A 53 4.50 23.50 11.82
N ALA A 54 5.84 23.47 11.67
CA ALA A 54 6.75 23.99 12.69
C ALA A 54 6.50 25.48 12.98
N GLU A 55 6.45 25.86 14.26
CA GLU A 55 6.16 27.23 14.71
C GLU A 55 7.20 28.27 14.25
N ASN A 56 8.44 27.83 14.08
CA ASN A 56 9.55 28.69 13.65
C ASN A 56 9.57 29.01 12.14
N LEU A 57 8.64 28.45 11.35
CA LEU A 57 8.53 28.72 9.93
C LEU A 57 7.65 29.97 9.68
N THR A 58 8.09 30.82 8.75
CA THR A 58 7.26 31.92 8.25
C THR A 58 6.10 31.38 7.41
N ASP A 59 5.03 32.18 7.23
CA ASP A 59 3.88 31.78 6.40
C ASP A 59 4.29 31.48 4.95
N GLU A 60 5.29 32.17 4.43
CA GLU A 60 5.84 31.92 3.09
C GLU A 60 6.56 30.57 3.03
N GLN A 61 7.38 30.27 4.04
CA GLN A 61 8.03 28.95 4.15
C GLN A 61 7.03 27.82 4.29
N LYS A 62 5.98 27.99 5.11
CA LYS A 62 4.90 27.01 5.23
C LYS A 62 4.20 26.77 3.88
N ARG A 63 3.85 27.85 3.15
CA ARG A 63 3.22 27.72 1.82
C ARG A 63 4.15 27.02 0.83
N ALA A 64 5.42 27.37 0.78
CA ALA A 64 6.40 26.71 -0.07
C ALA A 64 6.59 25.24 0.30
N GLY A 65 6.66 24.91 1.59
CA GLY A 65 6.71 23.54 2.10
C GLY A 65 5.49 22.73 1.69
N HIS A 66 4.29 23.29 1.83
CA HIS A 66 3.06 22.63 1.39
C HIS A 66 3.03 22.32 -0.10
N LEU A 67 3.49 23.23 -0.97
CA LEU A 67 3.61 22.98 -2.40
C LEU A 67 4.61 21.86 -2.70
N LYS A 68 5.75 21.85 -2.02
CA LYS A 68 6.74 20.75 -2.16
C LYS A 68 6.15 19.41 -1.71
N MET A 69 5.39 19.39 -0.61
CA MET A 69 4.69 18.19 -0.15
C MET A 69 3.60 17.70 -1.13
N ASP A 70 2.88 18.61 -1.79
CA ASP A 70 1.88 18.24 -2.78
C ASP A 70 2.52 17.56 -4.01
N HIS A 71 3.76 17.93 -4.34
CA HIS A 71 4.55 17.30 -5.39
C HIS A 71 5.48 16.17 -4.90
N LEU A 72 5.46 15.83 -3.61
CA LEU A 72 6.33 14.83 -2.98
C LEU A 72 7.84 15.08 -3.27
N ASN A 73 8.24 16.34 -3.28
CA ASN A 73 9.61 16.77 -3.57
C ASN A 73 10.22 17.67 -2.47
N HIS A 74 9.67 17.59 -1.24
CA HIS A 74 10.25 18.28 -0.10
C HIS A 74 11.66 17.72 0.18
N PRO A 75 12.70 18.58 0.29
CA PRO A 75 14.09 18.12 0.39
C PRO A 75 14.39 17.32 1.66
N ASP A 76 13.63 17.53 2.73
CA ASP A 76 13.77 16.84 4.01
C ASP A 76 12.76 15.68 4.17
N LEU A 77 12.03 15.30 3.09
CA LEU A 77 11.18 14.10 3.03
C LEU A 77 11.88 13.03 2.21
N HIS A 78 12.16 11.91 2.82
CA HIS A 78 12.82 10.78 2.18
C HIS A 78 11.96 9.54 2.25
N PHE A 79 12.03 8.73 1.21
CA PHE A 79 11.28 7.48 1.11
C PHE A 79 12.23 6.29 0.98
N VAL A 80 11.84 5.20 1.63
CA VAL A 80 12.44 3.88 1.47
C VAL A 80 11.30 2.90 1.24
N TYR A 81 11.42 2.09 0.20
CA TYR A 81 10.42 1.11 -0.20
C TYR A 81 11.07 -0.06 -0.92
N PRO A 82 10.42 -1.23 -0.97
CA PRO A 82 10.98 -2.39 -1.64
C PRO A 82 11.16 -2.16 -3.14
N VAL A 83 12.35 -2.42 -3.65
CA VAL A 83 12.69 -2.30 -5.06
C VAL A 83 13.33 -3.58 -5.60
N ALA A 84 13.14 -3.84 -6.89
CA ALA A 84 13.78 -4.93 -7.61
C ALA A 84 14.57 -4.39 -8.80
N ALA A 85 15.60 -5.10 -9.24
CA ALA A 85 16.35 -4.72 -10.42
C ALA A 85 15.45 -4.60 -11.66
N SER A 86 15.53 -3.47 -12.35
CA SER A 86 14.78 -3.14 -13.55
C SER A 86 15.67 -2.40 -14.54
N ASP A 87 15.10 -1.90 -15.64
CA ASP A 87 15.85 -1.06 -16.59
C ASP A 87 16.32 0.28 -15.97
N LEU A 88 15.65 0.76 -14.92
CA LEU A 88 16.05 1.97 -14.19
C LEU A 88 17.31 1.74 -13.33
N ALA A 89 17.45 0.54 -12.75
CA ALA A 89 18.61 0.16 -11.95
C ALA A 89 18.86 -1.34 -12.05
N LYS A 90 19.83 -1.76 -12.85
CA LYS A 90 20.14 -3.17 -13.11
C LYS A 90 20.89 -3.84 -11.96
N THR A 91 21.68 -3.07 -11.21
CA THR A 91 22.50 -3.56 -10.11
C THR A 91 22.31 -2.69 -8.88
N LYS A 92 22.23 -3.30 -7.68
CA LYS A 92 22.09 -2.60 -6.40
C LYS A 92 21.00 -1.53 -6.40
N PRO A 93 19.74 -1.87 -6.74
CA PRO A 93 18.65 -0.92 -6.77
C PRO A 93 18.43 -0.33 -5.37
N ILE A 94 18.21 0.99 -5.33
CA ILE A 94 17.77 1.73 -4.15
C ILE A 94 16.57 2.58 -4.50
N SER A 95 15.78 3.01 -3.52
CA SER A 95 14.54 3.78 -3.69
C SER A 95 14.73 5.04 -4.52
N ASP A 96 15.85 5.74 -4.39
CA ASP A 96 16.14 6.97 -5.14
C ASP A 96 16.16 6.77 -6.67
N HIS A 97 16.57 5.61 -7.13
CA HIS A 97 16.54 5.30 -8.57
C HIS A 97 15.11 5.26 -9.14
N TYR A 98 14.13 5.10 -8.27
CA TYR A 98 12.71 4.96 -8.60
C TYR A 98 11.86 6.14 -8.11
N ALA A 99 12.48 7.27 -7.73
CA ALA A 99 11.78 8.41 -7.15
C ALA A 99 10.68 9.00 -8.07
N VAL A 100 10.87 8.97 -9.40
CA VAL A 100 9.85 9.45 -10.35
C VAL A 100 8.64 8.52 -10.40
N PRO A 101 8.78 7.21 -10.67
CA PRO A 101 7.63 6.30 -10.62
C PRO A 101 7.00 6.20 -9.23
N TRP A 102 7.77 6.34 -8.14
CA TRP A 102 7.22 6.37 -6.78
C TRP A 102 6.27 7.55 -6.55
N ARG A 103 6.64 8.75 -6.99
CA ARG A 103 5.76 9.92 -6.93
C ARG A 103 4.48 9.71 -7.73
N ALA A 104 4.59 9.15 -8.93
CA ALA A 104 3.43 8.81 -9.73
C ALA A 104 2.53 7.79 -9.02
N PHE A 105 3.11 6.74 -8.42
CA PHE A 105 2.39 5.74 -7.63
C PHE A 105 1.60 6.38 -6.48
N ILE A 106 2.25 7.20 -5.64
CA ILE A 106 1.57 7.88 -4.53
C ILE A 106 0.45 8.81 -5.03
N GLN A 107 0.67 9.53 -6.14
CA GLN A 107 -0.33 10.45 -6.67
C GLN A 107 -1.57 9.76 -7.23
N THR A 108 -1.43 8.54 -7.75
CA THR A 108 -2.51 7.81 -8.42
C THR A 108 -3.09 6.69 -7.56
N GLN A 109 -2.30 6.11 -6.65
CA GLN A 109 -2.63 4.89 -5.92
C GLN A 109 -2.08 4.91 -4.47
N VAL A 110 -2.33 6.00 -3.74
CA VAL A 110 -1.79 6.16 -2.38
C VAL A 110 -2.26 5.08 -1.38
N TYR A 111 -3.39 4.41 -1.66
CA TYR A 111 -3.89 3.25 -0.91
C TYR A 111 -3.42 1.92 -1.52
N GLY A 112 -2.63 1.96 -2.59
CA GLY A 112 -2.11 0.80 -3.31
C GLY A 112 -1.19 -0.07 -2.46
N ASN A 113 -1.02 -1.31 -2.89
CA ASN A 113 -0.20 -2.32 -2.24
C ASN A 113 1.15 -2.54 -2.95
N LEU A 114 1.95 -3.48 -2.42
CA LEU A 114 3.25 -3.81 -3.01
C LEU A 114 3.13 -4.41 -4.42
N PHE A 115 2.03 -5.11 -4.73
CA PHE A 115 1.82 -5.66 -6.07
C PHE A 115 1.58 -4.55 -7.08
N ASP A 116 0.72 -3.57 -6.76
CA ASP A 116 0.45 -2.40 -7.61
C ASP A 116 1.74 -1.62 -7.89
N TRP A 117 2.59 -1.48 -6.86
CA TRP A 117 3.90 -0.86 -6.99
C TRP A 117 4.82 -1.64 -7.95
N TYR A 118 4.90 -2.97 -7.80
CA TYR A 118 5.72 -3.81 -8.69
C TYR A 118 5.18 -3.84 -10.11
N GLN A 119 3.87 -3.80 -10.28
CA GLN A 119 3.21 -3.74 -11.58
C GLN A 119 3.55 -2.42 -12.29
N LEU A 120 3.45 -1.29 -11.60
CA LEU A 120 3.85 0.01 -12.15
C LEU A 120 5.31 0.05 -12.58
N MET A 121 6.20 -0.68 -11.89
CA MET A 121 7.61 -0.80 -12.25
C MET A 121 7.89 -1.85 -13.34
N GLY A 122 6.91 -2.65 -13.78
CA GLY A 122 7.12 -3.79 -14.65
C GLY A 122 8.00 -4.89 -14.03
N THR A 123 7.94 -5.03 -12.70
CA THR A 123 8.74 -5.99 -11.92
C THR A 123 7.90 -6.98 -11.13
N GLU A 124 6.63 -7.15 -11.49
CA GLU A 124 5.66 -8.04 -10.81
C GLU A 124 6.10 -9.50 -10.71
N LYS A 125 7.03 -9.93 -11.58
CA LYS A 125 7.64 -11.27 -11.54
C LYS A 125 8.84 -11.38 -10.61
N LYS A 126 9.28 -10.28 -10.00
CA LYS A 126 10.43 -10.21 -9.10
C LYS A 126 9.96 -9.85 -7.70
N GLN A 127 10.67 -10.35 -6.70
CA GLN A 127 10.43 -9.98 -5.32
C GLN A 127 11.34 -8.82 -4.96
N GLY A 128 10.76 -7.63 -4.75
CA GLY A 128 11.48 -6.46 -4.29
C GLY A 128 11.89 -6.62 -2.82
N ASN A 129 13.00 -6.00 -2.45
CA ASN A 129 13.45 -5.94 -1.07
C ASN A 129 14.03 -4.56 -0.72
N ILE A 130 14.18 -4.30 0.57
CA ILE A 130 14.95 -3.18 1.10
C ILE A 130 16.32 -3.72 1.47
N SER A 131 17.34 -3.33 0.70
CA SER A 131 18.68 -3.87 0.77
C SER A 131 19.58 -3.14 1.77
N VAL A 132 20.77 -3.70 2.04
CA VAL A 132 21.77 -3.01 2.87
C VAL A 132 22.32 -1.76 2.20
N GLU A 133 22.32 -1.70 0.88
CA GLU A 133 22.66 -0.50 0.11
C GLU A 133 21.70 0.64 0.41
N GLU A 134 20.39 0.35 0.47
CA GLU A 134 19.36 1.30 0.88
C GLU A 134 19.64 1.84 2.29
N ALA A 135 19.92 0.96 3.24
CA ALA A 135 20.25 1.36 4.62
C ALA A 135 21.55 2.20 4.72
N ARG A 136 22.51 2.04 3.78
CA ARG A 136 23.70 2.90 3.68
C ARG A 136 23.36 4.28 3.15
N ASP A 137 22.59 4.34 2.08
CA ASP A 137 22.14 5.58 1.48
C ASP A 137 21.33 6.41 2.48
N LEU A 138 20.39 5.77 3.18
CA LEU A 138 19.62 6.36 4.27
C LEU A 138 20.51 6.93 5.37
N SER A 139 21.52 6.18 5.82
CA SER A 139 22.48 6.67 6.84
C SER A 139 23.24 7.90 6.37
N GLN A 140 23.60 7.96 5.09
CA GLN A 140 24.29 9.10 4.49
C GLN A 140 23.37 10.33 4.43
N LYS A 141 22.12 10.17 3.98
CA LYS A 141 21.13 11.26 3.96
C LYS A 141 20.87 11.84 5.35
N LEU A 142 20.79 10.96 6.36
CA LEU A 142 20.56 11.39 7.74
C LEU A 142 21.77 12.10 8.36
N SER A 143 22.99 11.83 7.92
CA SER A 143 24.20 12.53 8.39
C SER A 143 24.28 13.99 7.94
N LEU A 144 23.56 14.35 6.88
CA LEU A 144 23.47 15.74 6.40
C LEU A 144 22.54 16.56 7.31
N LYS A 145 22.75 17.86 7.38
CA LYS A 145 21.81 18.79 8.04
C LYS A 145 20.49 18.84 7.26
N SER A 146 19.37 19.14 7.95
CA SER A 146 18.13 19.41 7.25
C SER A 146 18.29 20.63 6.35
N TYR A 147 17.69 20.59 5.17
CA TYR A 147 17.80 21.66 4.18
C TYR A 147 17.06 22.93 4.62
N GLU A 148 15.88 22.76 5.23
CA GLU A 148 15.05 23.87 5.69
C GLU A 148 15.23 24.18 7.20
N GLY A 149 16.19 23.52 7.86
CA GLY A 149 16.51 23.75 9.29
C GLY A 149 15.49 23.19 10.28
N GLY A 150 14.49 22.45 9.78
CA GLY A 150 13.46 21.77 10.55
C GLY A 150 13.73 20.29 10.81
N TYR A 151 12.66 19.51 10.80
CA TYR A 151 12.73 18.06 10.88
C TYR A 151 13.16 17.44 9.54
N LYS A 152 13.77 16.25 9.63
CA LYS A 152 13.88 15.29 8.52
C LYS A 152 12.88 14.17 8.76
N VAL A 153 12.15 13.77 7.75
CA VAL A 153 11.16 12.69 7.84
C VAL A 153 11.55 11.57 6.90
N MET A 154 11.65 10.36 7.45
CA MET A 154 11.93 9.12 6.75
C MET A 154 10.68 8.24 6.76
N VAL A 155 10.06 8.04 5.60
CA VAL A 155 8.94 7.11 5.43
C VAL A 155 9.49 5.81 4.85
N ILE A 156 9.38 4.72 5.62
CA ILE A 156 9.84 3.38 5.22
C ILE A 156 8.60 2.50 5.03
N TRP A 157 8.24 2.25 3.77
CA TRP A 157 7.07 1.46 3.41
C TRP A 157 7.44 0.02 3.09
N GLY A 158 6.67 -0.94 3.63
CA GLY A 158 6.95 -2.37 3.46
C GLY A 158 8.21 -2.80 4.20
N ILE A 159 8.36 -2.36 5.47
CA ILE A 159 9.58 -2.61 6.26
C ILE A 159 9.83 -4.11 6.48
N GLU A 160 8.81 -4.97 6.45
CA GLU A 160 8.92 -6.43 6.51
C GLU A 160 9.67 -7.02 5.30
N LYS A 161 9.86 -6.26 4.22
CA LYS A 161 10.68 -6.65 3.06
C LYS A 161 12.15 -6.28 3.22
N MET A 162 12.54 -5.78 4.40
CA MET A 162 13.93 -5.45 4.70
C MET A 162 14.74 -6.71 5.00
N ASN A 163 15.90 -6.84 4.35
CA ASN A 163 16.80 -7.94 4.69
C ASN A 163 17.47 -7.72 6.06
N THR A 164 17.93 -8.79 6.68
CA THR A 164 18.51 -8.75 8.03
C THR A 164 19.69 -7.78 8.16
N ALA A 165 20.52 -7.64 7.13
CA ALA A 165 21.67 -6.74 7.16
C ALA A 165 21.24 -5.26 7.13
N ALA A 166 20.20 -4.93 6.37
CA ALA A 166 19.60 -3.61 6.34
C ALA A 166 18.90 -3.29 7.67
N ALA A 167 18.13 -4.25 8.19
CA ALA A 167 17.42 -4.12 9.46
C ALA A 167 18.39 -3.81 10.62
N ASN A 168 19.49 -4.57 10.75
CA ASN A 168 20.51 -4.33 11.77
C ASN A 168 21.16 -2.93 11.64
N LYS A 169 21.25 -2.39 10.44
CA LYS A 169 21.80 -1.04 10.23
C LYS A 169 20.81 0.04 10.62
N ILE A 170 19.54 -0.17 10.35
CA ILE A 170 18.46 0.78 10.75
C ILE A 170 18.28 0.79 12.26
N LEU A 171 18.46 -0.34 12.96
CA LEU A 171 18.37 -0.39 14.42
C LEU A 171 19.23 0.68 15.09
N LYS A 172 20.47 0.89 14.62
CA LYS A 172 21.36 1.93 15.17
C LYS A 172 20.79 3.34 15.01
N LEU A 173 20.10 3.60 13.89
CA LEU A 173 19.47 4.90 13.63
C LEU A 173 18.20 5.10 14.46
N LEU A 174 17.50 4.01 14.81
CA LEU A 174 16.33 4.06 15.68
C LEU A 174 16.72 4.20 17.17
N GLU A 175 17.89 3.66 17.56
CA GLU A 175 18.42 3.79 18.92
C GLU A 175 18.97 5.19 19.18
N GLU A 176 19.75 5.72 18.26
CA GLU A 176 20.42 7.01 18.34
C GLU A 176 20.08 7.87 17.12
N PRO A 177 18.83 8.36 17.03
CA PRO A 177 18.40 9.15 15.89
C PRO A 177 19.12 10.50 15.87
N PRO A 178 19.52 10.99 14.67
CA PRO A 178 19.95 12.37 14.55
C PRO A 178 18.88 13.34 15.04
N GLU A 179 19.30 14.49 15.56
CA GLU A 179 18.38 15.51 16.04
C GLU A 179 17.30 15.86 14.99
N LYS A 180 16.08 16.11 15.44
CA LYS A 180 14.94 16.48 14.61
C LYS A 180 14.71 15.48 13.44
N THR A 181 14.83 14.20 13.73
CA THR A 181 14.54 13.15 12.75
C THR A 181 13.30 12.37 13.19
N LEU A 182 12.35 12.19 12.27
CA LEU A 182 11.16 11.36 12.45
C LEU A 182 11.23 10.17 11.48
N PHE A 183 11.16 8.97 12.03
CA PHE A 183 10.97 7.73 11.27
C PHE A 183 9.50 7.34 11.30
N ILE A 184 8.92 7.06 10.14
CA ILE A 184 7.57 6.49 9.99
C ILE A 184 7.72 5.19 9.23
N LEU A 185 7.65 4.09 9.96
CA LEU A 185 7.76 2.73 9.45
C LEU A 185 6.34 2.22 9.17
N ILE A 186 6.15 1.54 8.06
CA ILE A 186 4.85 1.00 7.66
C ILE A 186 5.01 -0.49 7.39
N ALA A 187 4.20 -1.31 8.04
CA ALA A 187 4.12 -2.76 7.86
C ALA A 187 2.67 -3.21 7.73
N GLU A 188 2.45 -4.31 7.04
CA GLU A 188 1.14 -4.96 7.00
C GLU A 188 0.92 -5.82 8.25
N GLU A 189 1.91 -6.58 8.68
CA GLU A 189 1.86 -7.51 9.80
C GLU A 189 3.08 -7.33 10.72
N GLU A 190 2.83 -7.15 12.02
CA GLU A 190 3.89 -6.97 13.02
C GLU A 190 4.74 -8.22 13.19
N GLU A 191 4.12 -9.40 13.07
CA GLU A 191 4.77 -10.70 13.28
C GLU A 191 5.90 -10.97 12.27
N GLN A 192 5.90 -10.30 11.14
CA GLN A 192 6.98 -10.38 10.15
C GLN A 192 8.20 -9.51 10.51
N LEU A 193 8.06 -8.66 11.53
CA LEU A 193 9.13 -7.76 11.94
C LEU A 193 10.02 -8.39 13.02
N ILE A 194 11.29 -8.02 13.00
CA ILE A 194 12.18 -8.39 14.09
C ILE A 194 11.83 -7.60 15.37
N ALA A 195 11.73 -8.30 16.51
CA ALA A 195 11.32 -7.72 17.78
C ALA A 195 12.17 -6.51 18.23
N THR A 196 13.40 -6.42 17.77
CA THR A 196 14.28 -5.29 18.05
C THR A 196 13.87 -3.99 17.35
N ILE A 197 13.13 -4.05 16.23
CA ILE A 197 12.54 -2.86 15.59
C ILE A 197 11.27 -2.45 16.35
N THR A 198 10.37 -3.39 16.61
CA THR A 198 9.08 -3.11 17.26
C THR A 198 9.27 -2.52 18.67
N SER A 199 10.27 -3.00 19.42
CA SER A 199 10.59 -2.49 20.78
C SER A 199 11.10 -1.05 20.82
N ARG A 200 11.48 -0.45 19.70
CA ARG A 200 12.00 0.92 19.59
C ARG A 200 11.04 1.89 18.93
N CYS A 201 9.89 1.41 18.53
CA CYS A 201 8.88 2.22 17.84
C CYS A 201 7.63 2.39 18.69
N GLN A 202 6.98 3.54 18.55
CA GLN A 202 5.61 3.71 19.01
C GLN A 202 4.68 3.08 17.98
N ILE A 203 4.06 1.96 18.35
CA ILE A 203 3.19 1.20 17.43
C ILE A 203 1.79 1.81 17.40
N THR A 204 1.26 1.94 16.19
CA THR A 204 -0.12 2.35 15.94
C THR A 204 -0.77 1.34 15.00
N TYR A 205 -1.80 0.65 15.49
CA TYR A 205 -2.56 -0.33 14.71
C TYR A 205 -3.70 0.36 13.97
N PHE A 206 -3.72 0.16 12.65
CA PHE A 206 -4.79 0.61 11.76
C PHE A 206 -5.85 -0.49 11.63
N LYS A 207 -7.07 -0.13 11.93
CA LYS A 207 -8.20 -1.02 11.70
C LYS A 207 -8.61 -0.96 10.22
N LYS A 208 -9.23 -2.02 9.74
CA LYS A 208 -9.94 -2.00 8.46
C LYS A 208 -10.90 -0.80 8.41
N LEU A 209 -11.05 -0.18 7.26
CA LEU A 209 -11.97 0.95 7.09
C LEU A 209 -13.42 0.49 7.25
N GLN A 210 -14.26 1.37 7.78
CA GLN A 210 -15.69 1.12 7.85
C GLN A 210 -16.30 1.36 6.46
N GLU A 211 -17.40 0.66 6.15
CA GLU A 211 -18.12 0.82 4.88
C GLU A 211 -18.45 2.29 4.58
N LYS A 212 -18.90 3.05 5.59
CA LYS A 212 -19.18 4.49 5.43
C LYS A 212 -17.97 5.31 4.96
N ASP A 213 -16.76 4.95 5.38
CA ASP A 213 -15.54 5.64 4.99
C ASP A 213 -15.15 5.28 3.55
N ILE A 214 -15.34 4.02 3.16
CA ILE A 214 -15.16 3.56 1.77
C ILE A 214 -16.17 4.23 0.86
N ILE A 215 -17.47 4.25 1.23
CA ILE A 215 -18.51 4.92 0.46
C ILE A 215 -18.15 6.40 0.26
N LYS A 216 -17.73 7.09 1.33
CA LYS A 216 -17.30 8.49 1.24
C LYS A 216 -16.15 8.67 0.25
N GLY A 217 -15.16 7.79 0.27
CA GLY A 217 -14.04 7.82 -0.66
C GLY A 217 -14.50 7.60 -2.11
N LEU A 218 -15.32 6.57 -2.36
CA LEU A 218 -15.82 6.25 -3.70
C LEU A 218 -16.72 7.37 -4.27
N LEU A 219 -17.53 8.02 -3.44
CA LEU A 219 -18.33 9.18 -3.87
C LEU A 219 -17.43 10.35 -4.29
N ALA A 220 -16.31 10.56 -3.60
CA ALA A 220 -15.33 11.58 -3.99
C ALA A 220 -14.62 11.24 -5.32
N GLU A 221 -14.49 9.96 -5.65
CA GLU A 221 -13.99 9.46 -6.96
C GLU A 221 -15.08 9.49 -8.06
N GLY A 222 -16.30 9.90 -7.74
CA GLY A 222 -17.41 10.02 -8.71
C GLY A 222 -18.34 8.82 -8.81
N ALA A 223 -18.23 7.85 -7.90
CA ALA A 223 -19.15 6.71 -7.88
C ALA A 223 -20.59 7.15 -7.56
N VAL A 224 -21.57 6.43 -8.12
CA VAL A 224 -22.99 6.60 -7.74
C VAL A 224 -23.21 5.92 -6.39
N GLU A 225 -24.06 6.51 -5.53
CA GLU A 225 -24.24 6.06 -4.13
C GLU A 225 -24.61 4.58 -4.01
N GLN A 226 -25.49 4.07 -4.89
CA GLN A 226 -25.89 2.67 -4.89
C GLN A 226 -24.72 1.74 -5.17
N ASN A 227 -23.92 2.05 -6.19
CA ASN A 227 -22.71 1.29 -6.55
C ASN A 227 -21.66 1.37 -5.44
N ALA A 228 -21.45 2.57 -4.87
CA ALA A 228 -20.51 2.75 -3.76
C ALA A 228 -20.85 1.88 -2.54
N LYS A 229 -22.15 1.71 -2.22
CA LYS A 229 -22.60 0.84 -1.13
C LYS A 229 -22.28 -0.64 -1.41
N GLN A 230 -22.55 -1.12 -2.63
CA GLN A 230 -22.25 -2.49 -3.02
C GLN A 230 -20.76 -2.78 -2.95
N ILE A 231 -19.95 -1.91 -3.57
CA ILE A 231 -18.50 -2.04 -3.57
C ILE A 231 -17.93 -1.99 -2.14
N ALA A 232 -18.44 -1.12 -1.26
CA ALA A 232 -17.94 -0.99 0.10
C ALA A 232 -18.10 -2.30 0.91
N VAL A 233 -19.20 -3.02 0.72
CA VAL A 233 -19.42 -4.35 1.31
C VAL A 233 -18.40 -5.35 0.77
N MET A 234 -18.23 -5.42 -0.56
CA MET A 234 -17.32 -6.35 -1.25
C MET A 234 -15.84 -6.09 -0.91
N ALA A 235 -15.51 -4.84 -0.64
CA ALA A 235 -14.15 -4.42 -0.31
C ALA A 235 -13.68 -4.88 1.09
N GLU A 236 -14.59 -5.24 1.99
CA GLU A 236 -14.29 -5.77 3.34
C GLU A 236 -13.33 -4.88 4.15
N GLY A 237 -13.42 -3.56 3.97
CA GLY A 237 -12.57 -2.60 4.67
C GLY A 237 -11.24 -2.27 3.98
N ASN A 238 -10.98 -2.82 2.80
CA ASN A 238 -9.82 -2.54 1.96
C ASN A 238 -10.19 -1.50 0.87
N TYR A 239 -9.71 -0.26 1.01
CA TYR A 239 -10.04 0.80 0.04
C TYR A 239 -9.31 0.61 -1.30
N ASN A 240 -8.13 -0.02 -1.33
CA ASN A 240 -7.47 -0.35 -2.59
C ASN A 240 -8.35 -1.30 -3.43
N LYS A 241 -8.82 -2.38 -2.81
CA LYS A 241 -9.78 -3.30 -3.44
C LYS A 241 -11.05 -2.58 -3.90
N ALA A 242 -11.56 -1.61 -3.11
CA ALA A 242 -12.72 -0.83 -3.49
C ALA A 242 -12.47 0.00 -4.76
N LEU A 243 -11.31 0.61 -4.89
CA LEU A 243 -10.93 1.37 -6.09
C LEU A 243 -10.78 0.47 -7.32
N ASP A 244 -10.21 -0.72 -7.16
CA ASP A 244 -10.08 -1.70 -8.26
C ASP A 244 -11.46 -2.16 -8.76
N LEU A 245 -12.35 -2.51 -7.83
CA LEU A 245 -13.75 -2.84 -8.15
C LEU A 245 -14.47 -1.68 -8.86
N PHE A 246 -14.27 -0.45 -8.38
CA PHE A 246 -14.90 0.74 -8.94
C PHE A 246 -14.40 1.05 -10.37
N ARG A 247 -13.10 0.90 -10.59
CA ARG A 247 -12.47 1.21 -11.89
C ARG A 247 -12.72 0.15 -12.95
N GLN A 248 -13.40 -0.96 -12.61
CA GLN A 248 -13.59 -2.12 -13.51
C GLN A 248 -12.27 -2.53 -14.16
N ASP A 249 -11.24 -2.72 -13.37
CA ASP A 249 -9.89 -2.92 -13.90
C ASP A 249 -9.86 -4.11 -14.87
N SER A 250 -9.13 -3.97 -15.95
CA SER A 250 -8.95 -4.99 -17.00
C SER A 250 -8.51 -6.36 -16.46
N GLU A 251 -7.93 -6.41 -15.27
CA GLU A 251 -7.57 -7.66 -14.58
C GLU A 251 -8.78 -8.41 -14.06
N GLU A 252 -9.76 -7.73 -13.50
CA GLU A 252 -10.96 -8.39 -12.96
C GLU A 252 -11.86 -8.90 -14.08
N LEU A 253 -12.00 -8.11 -15.15
CA LEU A 253 -12.65 -8.58 -16.39
C LEU A 253 -11.95 -9.81 -16.94
N ARG A 254 -10.62 -9.81 -17.01
CA ARG A 254 -9.81 -10.94 -17.44
C ARG A 254 -9.97 -12.16 -16.52
N PHE A 255 -10.01 -11.96 -15.20
CA PHE A 255 -10.27 -13.05 -14.25
C PHE A 255 -11.67 -13.63 -14.41
N GLY A 256 -12.67 -12.80 -14.66
CA GLY A 256 -14.03 -13.24 -15.02
C GLY A 256 -14.06 -14.06 -16.29
N GLU A 257 -13.41 -13.58 -17.36
CA GLU A 257 -13.27 -14.32 -18.61
C GLU A 257 -12.55 -15.65 -18.41
N TRP A 258 -11.43 -15.66 -17.69
CA TRP A 258 -10.67 -16.87 -17.37
C TRP A 258 -11.48 -17.87 -16.55
N PHE A 259 -12.24 -17.40 -15.55
CA PHE A 259 -13.09 -18.25 -14.71
C PHE A 259 -14.21 -18.88 -15.54
N VAL A 260 -14.97 -18.07 -16.28
CA VAL A 260 -16.07 -18.55 -17.13
C VAL A 260 -15.56 -19.53 -18.19
N PHE A 261 -14.44 -19.22 -18.84
CA PHE A 261 -13.81 -20.10 -19.80
C PHE A 261 -13.42 -21.43 -19.16
N TRP A 262 -12.69 -21.37 -18.03
CA TRP A 262 -12.25 -22.56 -17.28
C TRP A 262 -13.42 -23.46 -16.89
N VAL A 263 -14.43 -22.90 -16.24
CA VAL A 263 -15.61 -23.67 -15.80
C VAL A 263 -16.33 -24.30 -17.00
N ARG A 264 -16.60 -23.53 -18.05
CA ARG A 264 -17.27 -24.05 -19.26
C ARG A 264 -16.46 -25.14 -19.96
N ALA A 265 -15.16 -24.95 -20.09
CA ALA A 265 -14.29 -25.93 -20.73
C ALA A 265 -14.15 -27.19 -19.87
N ALA A 266 -14.08 -27.07 -18.52
CA ALA A 266 -14.04 -28.21 -17.61
C ALA A 266 -15.30 -29.06 -17.71
N PHE A 267 -16.49 -28.43 -17.74
CA PHE A 267 -17.76 -29.17 -17.96
C PHE A 267 -17.82 -29.89 -19.33
N LYS A 268 -17.26 -29.27 -20.36
CA LYS A 268 -17.24 -29.87 -21.70
C LYS A 268 -16.17 -30.96 -21.90
N ALA A 269 -15.14 -30.98 -21.03
CA ALA A 269 -13.98 -31.86 -21.16
C ALA A 269 -14.34 -33.37 -21.07
N LYS A 270 -15.48 -33.72 -20.44
CA LYS A 270 -15.93 -35.11 -20.33
C LYS A 270 -16.26 -35.67 -21.72
N GLY A 271 -15.27 -36.35 -22.33
CA GLY A 271 -15.41 -36.97 -23.66
C GLY A 271 -15.05 -36.08 -24.86
N ASN A 272 -14.61 -34.84 -24.63
CA ASN A 272 -14.28 -33.91 -25.72
C ASN A 272 -12.79 -33.52 -25.70
N LYS A 273 -12.01 -34.11 -26.64
CA LYS A 273 -10.56 -33.86 -26.79
C LYS A 273 -10.24 -32.41 -27.14
N SER A 274 -11.12 -31.68 -27.84
CA SER A 274 -10.91 -30.28 -28.18
C SER A 274 -10.95 -29.42 -26.90
N ALA A 275 -11.92 -29.66 -26.03
CA ALA A 275 -12.04 -28.94 -24.74
C ALA A 275 -10.82 -29.18 -23.80
N ILE A 276 -10.22 -30.36 -23.86
CA ILE A 276 -8.98 -30.66 -23.13
C ILE A 276 -7.82 -29.83 -23.64
N ASN A 277 -7.66 -29.74 -25.00
CA ASN A 277 -6.62 -28.90 -25.59
C ASN A 277 -6.82 -27.41 -25.27
N GLU A 278 -8.05 -26.93 -25.28
CA GLU A 278 -8.39 -25.55 -24.87
C GLU A 278 -8.00 -25.29 -23.42
N LEU A 279 -8.27 -26.24 -22.51
CA LEU A 279 -7.84 -26.13 -21.09
C LEU A 279 -6.32 -26.10 -20.93
N LEU A 280 -5.58 -26.91 -21.72
CA LEU A 280 -4.12 -26.92 -21.70
C LEU A 280 -3.55 -25.57 -22.16
N ASN A 281 -4.09 -25.02 -23.25
CA ASN A 281 -3.68 -23.71 -23.75
C ASN A 281 -3.97 -22.60 -22.74
N TRP A 282 -5.16 -22.59 -22.17
CA TRP A 282 -5.57 -21.66 -21.12
C TRP A 282 -4.68 -21.77 -19.88
N SER A 283 -4.40 -22.99 -19.39
CA SER A 283 -3.52 -23.16 -18.23
C SER A 283 -2.10 -22.66 -18.51
N GLY A 284 -1.62 -22.81 -19.77
CA GLY A 284 -0.36 -22.24 -20.22
C GLY A 284 -0.34 -20.71 -20.26
N GLU A 285 -1.47 -20.08 -20.59
CA GLU A 285 -1.63 -18.62 -20.54
C GLU A 285 -1.61 -18.12 -19.08
N VAL A 286 -2.39 -18.74 -18.20
CA VAL A 286 -2.39 -18.42 -16.76
C VAL A 286 -0.99 -18.64 -16.16
N ALA A 287 -0.28 -19.71 -16.53
CA ALA A 287 1.07 -19.99 -16.07
C ALA A 287 2.08 -18.90 -16.45
N LYS A 288 1.89 -18.23 -17.58
CA LYS A 288 2.77 -17.14 -18.06
C LYS A 288 2.50 -15.80 -17.37
N SER A 289 1.37 -15.61 -16.71
CA SER A 289 0.97 -14.33 -16.14
C SER A 289 1.79 -13.91 -14.91
N GLY A 290 2.54 -14.83 -14.29
CA GLY A 290 3.34 -14.57 -13.08
C GLY A 290 2.61 -14.93 -11.78
N ARG A 291 3.39 -15.15 -10.71
CA ARG A 291 2.89 -15.72 -9.44
C ARG A 291 1.81 -14.89 -8.76
N GLU A 292 1.95 -13.58 -8.75
CA GLU A 292 0.99 -12.68 -8.08
C GLU A 292 -0.35 -12.65 -8.82
N ILE A 293 -0.34 -12.58 -10.14
CA ILE A 293 -1.57 -12.65 -10.96
C ILE A 293 -2.26 -14.00 -10.77
N GLN A 294 -1.50 -15.11 -10.72
CA GLN A 294 -2.03 -16.44 -10.44
C GLN A 294 -2.68 -16.51 -9.06
N LYS A 295 -2.03 -15.96 -8.03
CA LYS A 295 -2.56 -15.89 -6.67
C LYS A 295 -3.87 -15.09 -6.63
N ASN A 296 -3.89 -13.90 -7.24
CA ASN A 296 -5.07 -13.04 -7.28
C ASN A 296 -6.23 -13.72 -8.03
N PHE A 297 -5.95 -14.39 -9.14
CA PHE A 297 -6.95 -15.17 -9.86
C PHE A 297 -7.52 -16.31 -9.00
N LEU A 298 -6.68 -17.05 -8.27
CA LEU A 298 -7.17 -18.11 -7.38
C LEU A 298 -8.01 -17.56 -6.22
N LEU A 299 -7.65 -16.40 -5.66
CA LEU A 299 -8.45 -15.72 -4.65
C LEU A 299 -9.80 -15.26 -5.21
N TYR A 300 -9.82 -14.75 -6.43
CA TYR A 300 -11.05 -14.42 -7.16
C TYR A 300 -11.95 -15.65 -7.35
N CYS A 301 -11.39 -16.78 -7.81
CA CYS A 301 -12.13 -18.04 -7.94
C CYS A 301 -12.69 -18.53 -6.59
N LEU A 302 -11.89 -18.42 -5.51
CA LEU A 302 -12.30 -18.82 -4.17
C LEU A 302 -13.48 -17.98 -3.67
N SER A 303 -13.49 -16.66 -3.93
CA SER A 303 -14.63 -15.81 -3.55
C SER A 303 -15.90 -16.21 -4.28
N LEU A 304 -15.83 -16.46 -5.60
CA LEU A 304 -16.99 -16.90 -6.39
C LEU A 304 -17.52 -18.26 -5.92
N PHE A 305 -16.64 -19.25 -5.64
CA PHE A 305 -17.08 -20.54 -5.12
C PHE A 305 -17.69 -20.43 -3.73
N ARG A 306 -17.13 -19.60 -2.85
CA ARG A 306 -17.73 -19.32 -1.54
C ARG A 306 -19.13 -18.79 -1.68
N GLU A 307 -19.36 -17.83 -2.54
CA GLU A 307 -20.67 -17.23 -2.78
C GLU A 307 -21.66 -18.24 -3.37
N ALA A 308 -21.22 -19.02 -4.36
CA ALA A 308 -22.04 -20.07 -4.92
C ALA A 308 -22.49 -21.10 -3.85
N VAL A 309 -21.60 -21.47 -2.92
CA VAL A 309 -21.95 -22.36 -1.79
C VAL A 309 -22.94 -21.67 -0.84
N LEU A 310 -22.74 -20.40 -0.49
CA LEU A 310 -23.66 -19.65 0.37
C LEU A 310 -25.07 -19.54 -0.23
N MET A 311 -25.15 -19.32 -1.56
CA MET A 311 -26.42 -19.34 -2.31
C MET A 311 -27.14 -20.70 -2.18
N GLU A 312 -26.41 -21.80 -2.40
CA GLU A 312 -26.97 -23.16 -2.34
C GLU A 312 -27.56 -23.47 -0.95
N TYR A 313 -26.95 -22.96 0.13
CA TYR A 313 -27.42 -23.16 1.50
C TYR A 313 -28.43 -22.10 1.97
N GLY A 314 -28.86 -21.16 1.12
CA GLY A 314 -29.85 -20.12 1.47
C GLY A 314 -29.34 -19.13 2.53
N LEU A 315 -28.02 -18.93 2.61
CA LEU A 315 -27.38 -18.01 3.55
C LEU A 315 -27.15 -16.64 2.90
N ASP A 316 -28.17 -16.09 2.25
CA ASP A 316 -28.13 -14.86 1.46
C ASP A 316 -27.64 -13.63 2.26
N GLN A 317 -27.82 -13.64 3.57
CA GLN A 317 -27.34 -12.56 4.46
C GLN A 317 -25.81 -12.48 4.58
N LEU A 318 -25.10 -13.53 4.15
CA LEU A 318 -23.63 -13.61 4.15
C LEU A 318 -23.02 -13.42 2.76
N GLN A 319 -23.84 -13.12 1.77
CA GLN A 319 -23.41 -12.88 0.39
C GLN A 319 -22.95 -11.42 0.23
N HIS A 320 -21.84 -11.24 -0.45
CA HIS A 320 -21.27 -9.91 -0.73
C HIS A 320 -21.37 -9.53 -2.21
N THR A 321 -21.69 -10.46 -3.11
CA THR A 321 -21.78 -10.23 -4.56
C THR A 321 -23.13 -10.75 -5.11
N GLN A 322 -23.80 -9.98 -5.95
CA GLN A 322 -24.89 -10.50 -6.78
C GLN A 322 -24.26 -11.08 -8.04
N ILE A 323 -24.22 -12.42 -8.13
CA ILE A 323 -23.84 -13.10 -9.39
C ILE A 323 -25.09 -13.14 -10.25
N GLU A 324 -25.10 -12.37 -11.34
CA GLU A 324 -26.06 -12.57 -12.44
C GLU A 324 -25.67 -13.88 -13.17
N VAL A 325 -26.54 -14.87 -13.12
CA VAL A 325 -26.41 -16.18 -13.76
C VAL A 325 -26.72 -16.09 -15.26
#